data_9ccb0a89a84d160d225adf35229983d1
#
_entry.id   9ccb0a89a84d160d225adf35229983d1
#
_cell.length_a   1.000
_cell.length_b   1.000
_cell.length_c   1.000
_cell.angle_alpha   90.00
_cell.angle_beta   90.00
_cell.angle_gamma   90.00
#
_symmetry.space_group_name_H-M   'P 1'
#
loop_
_entity.id
_entity.type
_entity.pdbx_description
1 polymer ?
#
loop_
_entity_poly.entity_id
_entity_poly.type
_entity_poly.pdbx_seq_one_letter_code
_entity_poly.pdbx_strand_id
1 'polypeptide(L)'
;MKPMVMSPFFPLFAIAVFAFLIPLLSDRIGVPAVVGELICGILIGRSVLGIFTGDEEGIAFLAKFGLIFLMFLVGLQIDFSQVEVHGAKSFILGTSIYLLTLAISIFLMRQLGYGLYMALALSTSAVGVVTPTIREQGMIKRDLGQTILISAFIADFTTVLLLTVHTIHLEKGVTWETFLIALVFILFFVVYYAGKLAIWHYPERLSKWFKSDHPSEIGVRASFALLLVFVVLAEIVGVEAILGAFLAGVILSLLFRGGTVLEQKLYGIGYGFLVPIFFINVGMQFDLAALRKEGVYLVLIPTLLLIAFVVKLVPSLLLIVRHSLRDSISAGVLLSSRLSLIIAVAAVGLELELIDTAMESAIIVLAILTSIGCP
;
A
#
# COMPACT_ATOMS: atom_id res chain seq x y z
N MET A 1 -7.97 24.32 37.24
CA MET A 1 -6.79 24.36 36.38
C MET A 1 -7.26 24.80 35.01
N LYS A 2 -6.74 25.92 34.46
CA LYS A 2 -6.99 26.25 33.05
C LYS A 2 -6.45 25.10 32.20
N PRO A 3 -7.21 24.59 31.21
CA PRO A 3 -6.64 23.64 30.28
C PRO A 3 -5.41 24.30 29.65
N MET A 4 -4.27 23.66 29.80
CA MET A 4 -3.04 24.09 29.14
C MET A 4 -3.34 24.06 27.64
N VAL A 5 -3.45 25.25 27.02
CA VAL A 5 -3.66 25.34 25.57
C VAL A 5 -2.39 24.79 24.95
N MET A 6 -2.41 23.50 24.66
CA MET A 6 -1.31 22.87 23.93
C MET A 6 -1.19 23.54 22.57
N SER A 7 0.03 23.93 22.22
CA SER A 7 0.31 24.44 20.87
C SER A 7 -0.22 23.48 19.81
N PRO A 8 -0.83 23.97 18.71
CA PRO A 8 -1.28 23.12 17.60
C PRO A 8 -0.15 22.24 17.02
N PHE A 9 1.11 22.64 17.24
CA PHE A 9 2.29 21.88 16.81
C PHE A 9 2.71 20.76 17.78
N PHE A 10 2.14 20.69 18.99
CA PHE A 10 2.56 19.69 19.97
C PHE A 10 2.31 18.26 19.52
N PRO A 11 1.13 17.90 18.96
CA PRO A 11 0.91 16.56 18.44
C PRO A 11 1.87 16.22 17.28
N LEU A 12 2.11 17.16 16.37
CA LEU A 12 3.05 16.98 15.26
C LEU A 12 4.50 16.81 15.76
N PHE A 13 4.90 17.57 16.78
CA PHE A 13 6.20 17.40 17.43
C PHE A 13 6.35 15.99 18.02
N ALA A 14 5.34 15.52 18.74
CA ALA A 14 5.36 14.18 19.33
C ALA A 14 5.50 13.10 18.24
N ILE A 15 4.69 13.19 17.18
CA ILE A 15 4.77 12.25 16.04
C ILE A 15 6.16 12.30 15.38
N ALA A 16 6.72 13.50 15.15
CA ALA A 16 8.05 13.64 14.55
C ALA A 16 9.16 13.00 15.40
N VAL A 17 9.09 13.16 16.74
CA VAL A 17 10.01 12.50 17.67
C VAL A 17 9.88 10.98 17.61
N PHE A 18 8.66 10.46 17.60
CA PHE A 18 8.44 9.01 17.49
C PHE A 18 8.86 8.49 16.11
N ALA A 19 8.52 9.18 15.02
CA ALA A 19 8.97 8.81 13.68
C ALA A 19 10.50 8.76 13.54
N PHE A 20 11.24 9.55 14.32
CA PHE A 20 12.69 9.48 14.39
C PHE A 20 13.20 8.31 15.25
N LEU A 21 12.60 8.08 16.43
CA LEU A 21 13.09 7.08 17.38
C LEU A 21 12.73 5.64 17.02
N ILE A 22 11.54 5.45 16.42
CA ILE A 22 10.99 4.11 16.16
C ILE A 22 11.83 3.31 15.16
N PRO A 23 12.28 3.83 14.01
CA PRO A 23 13.16 3.07 13.12
C PRO A 23 14.42 2.57 13.80
N LEU A 24 15.04 3.40 14.67
CA LEU A 24 16.25 3.04 15.43
C LEU A 24 16.00 1.89 16.41
N LEU A 25 14.81 1.83 16.99
CA LEU A 25 14.41 0.74 17.89
C LEU A 25 14.03 -0.51 17.09
N SER A 26 13.28 -0.34 16.01
CA SER A 26 12.81 -1.42 15.13
C SER A 26 13.98 -2.18 14.51
N ASP A 27 15.00 -1.48 14.04
CA ASP A 27 16.22 -2.08 13.48
C ASP A 27 16.95 -2.96 14.50
N ARG A 28 16.95 -2.57 15.80
CA ARG A 28 17.59 -3.38 16.87
C ARG A 28 16.83 -4.68 17.15
N ILE A 29 15.53 -4.70 16.92
CA ILE A 29 14.65 -5.85 17.21
C ILE A 29 14.43 -6.70 15.94
N GLY A 30 14.88 -6.23 14.78
CA GLY A 30 14.64 -6.91 13.49
C GLY A 30 13.19 -6.84 13.01
N VAL A 31 12.46 -5.77 13.36
CA VAL A 31 11.04 -5.56 12.98
C VAL A 31 10.96 -4.41 11.99
N PRO A 32 10.12 -4.49 10.94
CA PRO A 32 9.92 -3.38 10.01
C PRO A 32 9.53 -2.08 10.73
N ALA A 33 10.11 -0.94 10.35
CA ALA A 33 9.86 0.36 10.98
C ALA A 33 8.36 0.72 11.03
N VAL A 34 7.63 0.41 9.95
CA VAL A 34 6.18 0.63 9.83
C VAL A 34 5.40 -0.08 10.95
N VAL A 35 5.82 -1.30 11.33
CA VAL A 35 5.19 -2.03 12.45
C VAL A 35 5.45 -1.32 13.77
N GLY A 36 6.66 -0.82 13.96
CA GLY A 36 7.00 0.00 15.12
C GLY A 36 6.16 1.29 15.19
N GLU A 37 5.95 1.95 14.06
CA GLU A 37 5.12 3.15 13.95
C GLU A 37 3.66 2.88 14.31
N LEU A 38 3.08 1.78 13.82
CA LEU A 38 1.74 1.32 14.20
C LEU A 38 1.63 1.04 15.70
N ILE A 39 2.57 0.27 16.25
CA ILE A 39 2.58 -0.07 17.69
C ILE A 39 2.71 1.20 18.53
N CYS A 40 3.57 2.14 18.13
CA CYS A 40 3.68 3.42 18.82
C CYS A 40 2.37 4.19 18.79
N GLY A 41 1.72 4.27 17.63
CA GLY A 41 0.40 4.88 17.50
C GLY A 41 -0.62 4.23 18.45
N ILE A 42 -0.67 2.90 18.52
CA ILE A 42 -1.54 2.16 19.45
C ILE A 42 -1.25 2.54 20.90
N LEU A 43 0.04 2.66 21.27
CA LEU A 43 0.43 3.00 22.64
C LEU A 43 0.03 4.41 23.04
N ILE A 44 0.23 5.42 22.18
CA ILE A 44 -0.10 6.82 22.47
C ILE A 44 -1.56 7.17 22.19
N GLY A 45 -2.25 6.33 21.42
CA GLY A 45 -3.63 6.50 20.97
C GLY A 45 -4.69 6.16 22.02
N ARG A 46 -5.94 6.11 21.56
CA ARG A 46 -7.14 5.89 22.37
C ARG A 46 -7.10 4.63 23.23
N SER A 47 -6.46 3.58 22.74
CA SER A 47 -6.55 2.24 23.33
C SER A 47 -5.68 2.04 24.56
N VAL A 48 -4.59 2.78 24.73
CA VAL A 48 -3.63 2.56 25.83
C VAL A 48 -3.43 3.82 26.67
N LEU A 49 -2.72 4.83 26.19
CA LEU A 49 -2.41 6.03 26.96
C LEU A 49 -3.45 7.15 26.78
N GLY A 50 -4.19 7.18 25.68
CA GLY A 50 -5.20 8.20 25.39
C GLY A 50 -4.64 9.63 25.32
N ILE A 51 -3.36 9.78 24.94
CA ILE A 51 -2.70 11.10 24.87
C ILE A 51 -3.20 11.87 23.65
N PHE A 52 -3.35 11.14 22.51
CA PHE A 52 -3.85 11.66 21.25
C PHE A 52 -4.99 10.78 20.73
N THR A 53 -5.91 11.40 19.99
CA THR A 53 -7.06 10.67 19.41
C THR A 53 -6.85 10.33 17.96
N GLY A 54 -5.93 11.02 17.27
CA GLY A 54 -5.71 10.90 15.82
C GLY A 54 -6.70 11.72 14.99
N ASP A 55 -7.66 12.39 15.64
CA ASP A 55 -8.68 13.21 14.97
C ASP A 55 -8.30 14.71 14.95
N GLU A 56 -7.13 15.07 15.48
CA GLU A 56 -6.65 16.45 15.44
C GLU A 56 -6.52 16.87 13.95
N GLU A 57 -7.22 17.94 13.57
CA GLU A 57 -7.43 18.37 12.17
C GLU A 57 -6.13 18.40 11.34
N GLY A 58 -5.04 18.96 11.92
CA GLY A 58 -3.74 19.01 11.24
C GLY A 58 -3.09 17.65 11.06
N ILE A 59 -3.24 16.71 12.01
CA ILE A 59 -2.69 15.35 11.93
C ILE A 59 -3.52 14.53 10.95
N ALA A 60 -4.83 14.58 11.05
CA ALA A 60 -5.73 13.86 10.16
C ALA A 60 -5.48 14.23 8.69
N PHE A 61 -5.30 15.54 8.40
CA PHE A 61 -4.94 15.99 7.05
C PHE A 61 -3.60 15.44 6.59
N LEU A 62 -2.54 15.53 7.42
CA LEU A 62 -1.22 15.03 7.07
C LEU A 62 -1.20 13.50 6.96
N ALA A 63 -1.97 12.80 7.78
CA ALA A 63 -2.12 11.35 7.69
C ALA A 63 -2.82 10.95 6.39
N LYS A 64 -3.90 11.64 6.00
CA LYS A 64 -4.58 11.41 4.71
C LYS A 64 -3.64 11.70 3.54
N PHE A 65 -2.87 12.77 3.62
CA PHE A 65 -1.86 13.08 2.59
C PHE A 65 -0.73 12.04 2.59
N GLY A 66 -0.32 11.54 3.75
CA GLY A 66 0.63 10.43 3.91
C GLY A 66 0.15 9.14 3.25
N LEU A 67 -1.14 8.80 3.39
CA LEU A 67 -1.78 7.69 2.69
C LEU A 67 -1.74 7.86 1.16
N ILE A 68 -2.12 9.04 0.68
CA ILE A 68 -2.08 9.38 -0.75
C ILE A 68 -0.65 9.25 -1.28
N PHE A 69 0.32 9.79 -0.54
CA PHE A 69 1.73 9.72 -0.93
C PHE A 69 2.28 8.29 -0.86
N LEU A 70 1.86 7.49 0.12
CA LEU A 70 2.18 6.06 0.19
C LEU A 70 1.70 5.32 -1.05
N MET A 71 0.47 5.56 -1.49
CA MET A 71 -0.08 4.92 -2.70
C MET A 71 0.66 5.35 -3.97
N PHE A 72 1.08 6.60 -4.04
CA PHE A 72 1.95 7.09 -5.10
C PHE A 72 3.30 6.35 -5.11
N LEU A 73 3.93 6.15 -3.94
CA LEU A 73 5.17 5.38 -3.83
C LEU A 73 4.97 3.90 -4.19
N VAL A 74 3.84 3.29 -3.82
CA VAL A 74 3.49 1.91 -4.23
C VAL A 74 3.39 1.83 -5.76
N GLY A 75 2.74 2.79 -6.41
CA GLY A 75 2.70 2.89 -7.88
C GLY A 75 4.10 3.06 -8.49
N LEU A 76 4.95 3.87 -7.87
CA LEU A 76 6.32 4.13 -8.32
C LEU A 76 7.23 2.88 -8.20
N GLN A 77 6.96 1.99 -7.25
CA GLN A 77 7.71 0.74 -7.05
C GLN A 77 7.49 -0.29 -8.15
N ILE A 78 6.46 -0.16 -8.98
CA ILE A 78 6.15 -1.13 -10.03
C ILE A 78 7.22 -1.02 -11.14
N ASP A 79 8.05 -2.04 -11.26
CA ASP A 79 9.08 -2.12 -12.31
C ASP A 79 8.59 -2.97 -13.49
N PHE A 80 8.02 -2.31 -14.48
CA PHE A 80 7.56 -2.96 -15.71
C PHE A 80 8.69 -3.54 -16.56
N SER A 81 9.95 -3.12 -16.37
CA SER A 81 11.09 -3.68 -17.10
C SER A 81 11.34 -5.15 -16.74
N GLN A 82 10.99 -5.54 -15.52
CA GLN A 82 11.09 -6.94 -15.08
C GLN A 82 10.17 -7.87 -15.89
N VAL A 83 9.00 -7.37 -16.31
CA VAL A 83 8.06 -8.12 -17.14
C VAL A 83 8.62 -8.32 -18.55
N GLU A 84 9.31 -7.32 -19.10
CA GLU A 84 9.94 -7.41 -20.44
C GLU A 84 11.12 -8.38 -20.47
N VAL A 85 11.93 -8.44 -19.40
CA VAL A 85 13.19 -9.20 -19.37
C VAL A 85 12.99 -10.68 -19.05
N HIS A 86 12.02 -11.04 -18.18
CA HIS A 86 11.90 -12.41 -17.65
C HIS A 86 10.89 -13.31 -18.38
N GLY A 87 10.27 -12.80 -19.46
CA GLY A 87 9.48 -13.56 -20.41
C GLY A 87 8.04 -13.86 -19.97
N ALA A 88 7.20 -14.15 -20.97
CA ALA A 88 5.77 -14.39 -20.80
C ALA A 88 5.41 -15.49 -19.79
N LYS A 89 6.29 -16.44 -19.54
CA LYS A 89 6.02 -17.59 -18.67
C LYS A 89 5.92 -17.19 -17.19
N SER A 90 6.85 -16.37 -16.68
CA SER A 90 6.80 -15.90 -15.27
C SER A 90 5.66 -14.92 -15.05
N PHE A 91 5.34 -14.12 -16.08
CA PHE A 91 4.16 -13.25 -16.06
C PHE A 91 2.85 -14.07 -16.01
N ILE A 92 2.69 -15.08 -16.87
CA ILE A 92 1.50 -15.94 -16.87
C ILE A 92 1.37 -16.66 -15.53
N LEU A 93 2.45 -17.21 -14.98
CA LEU A 93 2.43 -17.91 -13.69
C LEU A 93 2.08 -16.97 -12.54
N GLY A 94 2.70 -15.79 -12.47
CA GLY A 94 2.39 -14.77 -11.46
C GLY A 94 0.93 -14.29 -11.54
N THR A 95 0.42 -14.07 -12.75
CA THR A 95 -1.00 -13.73 -12.97
C THR A 95 -1.91 -14.86 -12.53
N SER A 96 -1.57 -16.11 -12.85
CA SER A 96 -2.37 -17.27 -12.44
C SER A 96 -2.42 -17.44 -10.92
N ILE A 97 -1.29 -17.22 -10.23
CA ILE A 97 -1.22 -17.23 -8.77
C ILE A 97 -2.16 -16.15 -8.21
N TYR A 98 -2.14 -14.93 -8.75
CA TYR A 98 -3.01 -13.87 -8.27
C TYR A 98 -4.49 -14.16 -8.54
N LEU A 99 -4.86 -14.59 -9.75
CA LEU A 99 -6.24 -14.91 -10.09
C LEU A 99 -6.81 -16.02 -9.19
N LEU A 100 -6.02 -17.05 -8.90
CA LEU A 100 -6.41 -18.10 -7.97
C LEU A 100 -6.50 -17.57 -6.53
N THR A 101 -5.57 -16.71 -6.12
CA THR A 101 -5.63 -15.99 -4.83
C THR A 101 -6.95 -15.25 -4.69
N LEU A 102 -7.31 -14.47 -5.69
CA LEU A 102 -8.55 -13.68 -5.71
C LEU A 102 -9.79 -14.59 -5.66
N ALA A 103 -9.81 -15.65 -6.47
CA ALA A 103 -10.92 -16.59 -6.49
C ALA A 103 -11.14 -17.29 -5.13
N ILE A 104 -10.06 -17.76 -4.50
CA ILE A 104 -10.12 -18.39 -3.17
C ILE A 104 -10.54 -17.35 -2.11
N SER A 105 -10.02 -16.12 -2.19
CA SER A 105 -10.38 -15.05 -1.26
C SER A 105 -11.87 -14.72 -1.36
N ILE A 106 -12.41 -14.57 -2.57
CA ILE A 106 -13.84 -14.31 -2.80
C ILE A 106 -14.68 -15.47 -2.25
N PHE A 107 -14.28 -16.70 -2.53
CA PHE A 107 -15.00 -17.89 -2.07
C PHE A 107 -15.05 -17.94 -0.53
N LEU A 108 -13.90 -17.81 0.14
CA LEU A 108 -13.82 -17.92 1.60
C LEU A 108 -14.53 -16.74 2.30
N MET A 109 -14.36 -15.53 1.82
CA MET A 109 -15.02 -14.36 2.40
C MET A 109 -16.54 -14.45 2.26
N ARG A 110 -17.03 -14.92 1.13
CA ARG A 110 -18.47 -15.13 0.90
C ARG A 110 -19.04 -16.21 1.84
N GLN A 111 -18.32 -17.30 2.10
CA GLN A 111 -18.75 -18.34 3.03
C GLN A 111 -18.84 -17.84 4.49
N LEU A 112 -18.01 -16.87 4.85
CA LEU A 112 -18.00 -16.26 6.18
C LEU A 112 -18.97 -15.08 6.30
N GLY A 113 -19.73 -14.75 5.24
CA GLY A 113 -20.68 -13.64 5.24
C GLY A 113 -20.04 -12.27 5.03
N TYR A 114 -18.75 -12.20 4.68
CA TYR A 114 -18.07 -10.96 4.36
C TYR A 114 -18.23 -10.60 2.87
N GLY A 115 -18.28 -9.30 2.58
CA GLY A 115 -18.44 -8.78 1.23
C GLY A 115 -17.20 -8.91 0.35
N LEU A 116 -17.37 -8.53 -0.93
CA LEU A 116 -16.28 -8.52 -1.91
C LEU A 116 -15.12 -7.60 -1.48
N TYR A 117 -15.41 -6.50 -0.77
CA TYR A 117 -14.40 -5.58 -0.26
C TYR A 117 -13.33 -6.30 0.58
N MET A 118 -13.78 -7.11 1.56
CA MET A 118 -12.87 -7.90 2.39
C MET A 118 -12.09 -8.96 1.60
N ALA A 119 -12.73 -9.57 0.60
CA ALA A 119 -12.04 -10.52 -0.28
C ALA A 119 -10.90 -9.84 -1.06
N LEU A 120 -11.14 -8.65 -1.57
CA LEU A 120 -10.14 -7.85 -2.26
C LEU A 120 -9.02 -7.42 -1.29
N ALA A 121 -9.37 -6.92 -0.10
CA ALA A 121 -8.39 -6.58 0.94
C ALA A 121 -7.45 -7.75 1.26
N LEU A 122 -7.99 -8.96 1.43
CA LEU A 122 -7.20 -10.16 1.71
C LEU A 122 -6.45 -10.72 0.49
N SER A 123 -6.74 -10.27 -0.73
CA SER A 123 -5.99 -10.67 -1.93
C SER A 123 -4.67 -9.89 -2.11
N THR A 124 -4.47 -8.79 -1.40
CA THR A 124 -3.26 -7.96 -1.44
C THR A 124 -2.00 -8.71 -1.06
N SER A 125 -0.85 -8.17 -1.43
CA SER A 125 0.48 -8.59 -0.96
C SER A 125 1.25 -7.36 -0.49
N ALA A 126 2.37 -7.54 0.21
CA ALA A 126 3.20 -6.40 0.62
C ALA A 126 4.46 -6.34 -0.25
N VAL A 127 4.41 -5.67 -1.40
CA VAL A 127 5.59 -5.47 -2.26
C VAL A 127 6.73 -4.83 -1.47
N GLY A 128 6.43 -3.90 -0.55
CA GLY A 128 7.41 -3.25 0.32
C GLY A 128 8.12 -4.18 1.30
N VAL A 129 7.58 -5.37 1.58
CA VAL A 129 8.23 -6.42 2.39
C VAL A 129 8.86 -7.49 1.49
N VAL A 130 8.15 -7.90 0.46
CA VAL A 130 8.59 -8.95 -0.49
C VAL A 130 9.87 -8.55 -1.21
N THR A 131 9.96 -7.30 -1.71
CA THR A 131 11.11 -6.85 -2.50
C THR A 131 12.42 -6.82 -1.71
N PRO A 132 12.50 -6.22 -0.51
CA PRO A 132 13.70 -6.26 0.32
C PRO A 132 14.11 -7.70 0.66
N THR A 133 13.18 -8.54 1.11
CA THR A 133 13.45 -9.93 1.49
C THR A 133 14.06 -10.73 0.31
N ILE A 134 13.49 -10.61 -0.90
CA ILE A 134 14.05 -11.26 -2.10
C ILE A 134 15.43 -10.71 -2.45
N ARG A 135 15.66 -9.41 -2.23
CA ARG A 135 16.96 -8.76 -2.48
C ARG A 135 18.03 -9.25 -1.49
N GLU A 136 17.72 -9.31 -0.21
CA GLU A 136 18.62 -9.78 0.85
C GLU A 136 19.02 -11.25 0.65
N GLN A 137 18.08 -12.07 0.20
CA GLN A 137 18.33 -13.48 -0.15
C GLN A 137 19.08 -13.68 -1.49
N GLY A 138 19.42 -12.59 -2.20
CA GLY A 138 20.11 -12.65 -3.50
C GLY A 138 19.29 -13.30 -4.61
N MET A 139 17.95 -13.34 -4.44
CA MET A 139 17.03 -14.02 -5.38
C MET A 139 16.43 -13.08 -6.43
N ILE A 140 16.77 -11.80 -6.42
CA ILE A 140 16.16 -10.77 -7.28
C ILE A 140 16.32 -11.09 -8.79
N LYS A 141 17.40 -11.77 -9.18
CA LYS A 141 17.66 -12.17 -10.57
C LYS A 141 17.25 -13.62 -10.89
N ARG A 142 16.76 -14.38 -9.92
CA ARG A 142 16.34 -15.76 -10.10
C ARG A 142 14.89 -15.84 -10.59
N ASP A 143 14.54 -16.85 -11.38
CA ASP A 143 13.19 -17.05 -11.93
C ASP A 143 12.11 -17.10 -10.83
N LEU A 144 12.39 -17.78 -9.72
CA LEU A 144 11.49 -17.82 -8.56
C LEU A 144 11.25 -16.42 -7.95
N GLY A 145 12.32 -15.68 -7.64
CA GLY A 145 12.21 -14.33 -7.06
C GLY A 145 11.44 -13.38 -7.98
N GLN A 146 11.69 -13.46 -9.29
CA GLN A 146 10.97 -12.67 -10.28
C GLN A 146 9.49 -13.04 -10.37
N THR A 147 9.16 -14.33 -10.35
CA THR A 147 7.76 -14.76 -10.37
C THR A 147 7.00 -14.29 -9.12
N ILE A 148 7.64 -14.34 -7.95
CA ILE A 148 7.06 -13.82 -6.69
C ILE A 148 6.83 -12.30 -6.80
N LEU A 149 7.81 -11.54 -7.27
CA LEU A 149 7.69 -10.08 -7.44
C LEU A 149 6.57 -9.73 -8.43
N ILE A 150 6.53 -10.37 -9.58
CA ILE A 150 5.47 -10.16 -10.59
C ILE A 150 4.09 -10.47 -9.98
N SER A 151 3.97 -11.57 -9.24
CA SER A 151 2.71 -11.94 -8.58
C SER A 151 2.28 -10.88 -7.56
N ALA A 152 3.21 -10.36 -6.75
CA ALA A 152 2.92 -9.32 -5.77
C ALA A 152 2.51 -8.00 -6.46
N PHE A 153 3.23 -7.57 -7.51
CA PHE A 153 2.87 -6.37 -8.27
C PHE A 153 1.51 -6.47 -8.94
N ILE A 154 1.20 -7.62 -9.56
CA ILE A 154 -0.12 -7.85 -10.18
C ILE A 154 -1.20 -7.83 -9.10
N ALA A 155 -0.93 -8.42 -7.92
CA ALA A 155 -1.87 -8.39 -6.81
C ALA A 155 -2.18 -6.95 -6.39
N ASP A 156 -1.17 -6.14 -6.12
CA ASP A 156 -1.36 -4.76 -5.66
C ASP A 156 -2.07 -3.90 -6.72
N PHE A 157 -1.58 -3.95 -7.97
CA PHE A 157 -2.17 -3.18 -9.07
C PHE A 157 -3.63 -3.54 -9.30
N THR A 158 -3.92 -4.85 -9.46
CA THR A 158 -5.28 -5.29 -9.81
C THR A 158 -6.22 -5.11 -8.62
N THR A 159 -5.74 -5.29 -7.38
CA THR A 159 -6.59 -5.08 -6.19
C THR A 159 -7.01 -3.62 -6.05
N VAL A 160 -6.10 -2.65 -6.23
CA VAL A 160 -6.45 -1.22 -6.19
C VAL A 160 -7.50 -0.89 -7.25
N LEU A 161 -7.34 -1.40 -8.47
CA LEU A 161 -8.33 -1.20 -9.55
C LEU A 161 -9.68 -1.80 -9.20
N LEU A 162 -9.71 -3.06 -8.74
CA LEU A 162 -10.96 -3.75 -8.41
C LEU A 162 -11.65 -3.13 -7.20
N LEU A 163 -10.90 -2.70 -6.19
CA LEU A 163 -11.44 -1.97 -5.04
C LEU A 163 -12.11 -0.68 -5.49
N THR A 164 -11.44 0.12 -6.32
CA THR A 164 -12.02 1.36 -6.85
C THR A 164 -13.31 1.11 -7.62
N VAL A 165 -13.31 0.13 -8.54
CA VAL A 165 -14.53 -0.23 -9.30
C VAL A 165 -15.63 -0.71 -8.36
N HIS A 166 -15.28 -1.51 -7.36
CA HIS A 166 -16.26 -2.03 -6.39
C HIS A 166 -16.85 -0.93 -5.51
N THR A 167 -16.03 -0.01 -5.00
CA THR A 167 -16.47 1.13 -4.20
C THR A 167 -17.44 2.03 -4.96
N ILE A 168 -17.10 2.40 -6.20
CA ILE A 168 -18.00 3.22 -7.03
C ILE A 168 -19.32 2.51 -7.32
N HIS A 169 -19.26 1.19 -7.57
CA HIS A 169 -20.48 0.41 -7.79
C HIS A 169 -21.40 0.40 -6.57
N LEU A 170 -20.81 0.35 -5.34
CA LEU A 170 -21.58 0.40 -4.11
C LEU A 170 -22.19 1.78 -3.84
N GLU A 171 -21.43 2.86 -4.04
CA GLU A 171 -21.88 4.22 -3.75
C GLU A 171 -22.91 4.75 -4.79
N LYS A 172 -22.66 4.51 -6.06
CA LYS A 172 -23.40 5.15 -7.15
C LYS A 172 -24.18 4.18 -8.05
N GLY A 173 -23.97 2.87 -7.87
CA GLY A 173 -24.51 1.85 -8.78
C GLY A 173 -23.88 1.92 -10.18
N VAL A 174 -24.52 1.28 -11.16
CA VAL A 174 -24.13 1.39 -12.58
C VAL A 174 -24.81 2.63 -13.18
N THR A 175 -24.20 3.78 -12.99
CA THR A 175 -24.66 5.06 -13.52
C THR A 175 -23.72 5.56 -14.62
N TRP A 176 -24.11 6.64 -15.31
CA TRP A 176 -23.24 7.33 -16.26
C TRP A 176 -21.89 7.74 -15.65
N GLU A 177 -21.88 8.03 -14.35
CA GLU A 177 -20.67 8.40 -13.61
C GLU A 177 -19.62 7.28 -13.55
N THR A 178 -20.06 6.01 -13.61
CA THR A 178 -19.13 4.87 -13.71
C THR A 178 -18.24 4.97 -14.96
N PHE A 179 -18.73 5.56 -16.05
CA PHE A 179 -17.92 5.78 -17.24
C PHE A 179 -16.91 6.93 -17.08
N LEU A 180 -17.10 7.81 -16.10
CA LEU A 180 -16.12 8.86 -15.79
C LEU A 180 -14.79 8.30 -15.28
N ILE A 181 -14.77 7.08 -14.73
CA ILE A 181 -13.52 6.38 -14.43
C ILE A 181 -12.61 6.30 -15.67
N ALA A 182 -13.23 6.12 -16.84
CA ALA A 182 -12.47 6.11 -18.09
C ALA A 182 -11.71 7.42 -18.32
N LEU A 183 -12.19 8.55 -17.79
CA LEU A 183 -11.51 9.83 -17.91
C LEU A 183 -10.15 9.82 -17.15
N VAL A 184 -10.08 9.20 -15.98
CA VAL A 184 -8.83 9.05 -15.23
C VAL A 184 -7.83 8.21 -16.01
N PHE A 185 -8.31 7.12 -16.65
CA PHE A 185 -7.45 6.29 -17.50
C PHE A 185 -7.07 7.00 -18.82
N ILE A 186 -7.99 7.78 -19.42
CA ILE A 186 -7.65 8.60 -20.59
C ILE A 186 -6.55 9.58 -20.21
N LEU A 187 -6.67 10.30 -19.09
CA LEU A 187 -5.62 11.19 -18.61
C LEU A 187 -4.31 10.43 -18.37
N PHE A 188 -4.37 9.23 -17.75
CA PHE A 188 -3.20 8.38 -17.56
C PHE A 188 -2.48 8.13 -18.88
N PHE A 189 -3.18 7.69 -19.92
CA PHE A 189 -2.56 7.43 -21.23
C PHE A 189 -2.08 8.72 -21.90
N VAL A 190 -2.84 9.80 -21.83
CA VAL A 190 -2.44 11.11 -22.40
C VAL A 190 -1.15 11.59 -21.74
N VAL A 191 -1.06 11.60 -20.42
CA VAL A 191 0.14 12.04 -19.69
C VAL A 191 1.31 11.10 -19.94
N TYR A 192 1.08 9.79 -19.97
CA TYR A 192 2.13 8.81 -20.29
C TYR A 192 2.70 9.02 -21.70
N TYR A 193 1.84 9.13 -22.72
CA TYR A 193 2.31 9.34 -24.10
C TYR A 193 2.93 10.71 -24.30
N ALA A 194 2.39 11.76 -23.69
CA ALA A 194 2.99 13.10 -23.70
C ALA A 194 4.36 13.10 -23.02
N GLY A 195 4.51 12.45 -21.87
CA GLY A 195 5.79 12.28 -21.18
C GLY A 195 6.80 11.51 -22.02
N LYS A 196 6.39 10.40 -22.62
CA LYS A 196 7.24 9.63 -23.54
C LYS A 196 7.69 10.45 -24.76
N LEU A 197 6.78 11.22 -25.35
CA LEU A 197 7.09 12.11 -26.48
C LEU A 197 8.04 13.24 -26.05
N ALA A 198 7.84 13.81 -24.86
CA ALA A 198 8.70 14.85 -24.30
C ALA A 198 10.12 14.32 -24.05
N ILE A 199 10.26 13.10 -23.48
CA ILE A 199 11.55 12.44 -23.28
C ILE A 199 12.25 12.19 -24.61
N TRP A 200 11.50 11.80 -25.66
CA TRP A 200 12.07 11.56 -26.98
C TRP A 200 12.55 12.84 -27.67
N HIS A 201 11.80 13.96 -27.55
CA HIS A 201 12.16 15.24 -28.19
C HIS A 201 13.22 16.04 -27.40
N TYR A 202 13.21 15.95 -26.08
CA TYR A 202 14.05 16.76 -25.19
C TYR A 202 14.83 15.93 -24.16
N PRO A 203 15.58 14.89 -24.58
CA PRO A 203 16.19 13.93 -23.65
C PRO A 203 17.18 14.59 -22.68
N GLU A 204 17.99 15.54 -23.18
CA GLU A 204 19.01 16.21 -22.36
C GLU A 204 18.41 17.15 -21.30
N ARG A 205 17.35 17.91 -21.66
CA ARG A 205 16.69 18.84 -20.72
C ARG A 205 15.96 18.08 -19.62
N LEU A 206 15.19 17.05 -20.00
CA LEU A 206 14.47 16.23 -19.04
C LEU A 206 15.44 15.43 -18.17
N SER A 207 16.50 14.86 -18.75
CA SER A 207 17.52 14.17 -17.95
C SER A 207 18.17 15.11 -16.93
N LYS A 208 18.46 16.36 -17.29
CA LYS A 208 18.96 17.35 -16.34
C LYS A 208 17.95 17.69 -15.23
N TRP A 209 16.67 17.82 -15.55
CA TRP A 209 15.63 18.17 -14.57
C TRP A 209 15.36 17.04 -13.58
N PHE A 210 15.38 15.80 -14.03
CA PHE A 210 15.03 14.62 -13.21
C PHE A 210 16.23 13.89 -12.59
N LYS A 211 17.45 14.11 -13.13
CA LYS A 211 18.67 13.47 -12.61
C LYS A 211 19.61 14.44 -11.87
N SER A 212 19.33 15.76 -11.86
CA SER A 212 20.25 16.72 -11.28
C SER A 212 19.98 16.99 -9.80
N ASP A 213 21.06 17.20 -9.04
CA ASP A 213 21.03 17.78 -7.70
C ASP A 213 20.87 19.32 -7.73
N HIS A 214 20.03 19.82 -8.64
CA HIS A 214 19.81 21.24 -8.76
C HIS A 214 18.97 21.73 -7.57
N PRO A 215 19.33 22.85 -6.91
CA PRO A 215 18.62 23.36 -5.73
C PRO A 215 17.12 23.58 -5.92
N SER A 216 16.64 23.75 -7.15
CA SER A 216 15.21 23.95 -7.45
C SER A 216 14.37 22.68 -7.37
N GLU A 217 15.00 21.48 -7.30
CA GLU A 217 14.30 20.17 -7.20
C GLU A 217 13.10 20.03 -8.15
N ILE A 218 13.30 20.39 -9.43
CA ILE A 218 12.24 20.44 -10.46
C ILE A 218 11.57 19.07 -10.60
N GLY A 219 12.34 17.96 -10.54
CA GLY A 219 11.80 16.61 -10.62
C GLY A 219 10.82 16.30 -9.49
N VAL A 220 11.17 16.67 -8.26
CA VAL A 220 10.29 16.49 -7.09
C VAL A 220 9.03 17.33 -7.23
N ARG A 221 9.16 18.60 -7.60
CA ARG A 221 8.00 19.49 -7.80
C ARG A 221 7.07 18.97 -8.90
N ALA A 222 7.61 18.49 -10.01
CA ALA A 222 6.83 17.91 -11.09
C ALA A 222 6.10 16.63 -10.64
N SER A 223 6.74 15.81 -9.80
CA SER A 223 6.13 14.60 -9.23
C SER A 223 4.96 14.94 -8.31
N PHE A 224 5.09 15.94 -7.44
CA PHE A 224 3.98 16.44 -6.62
C PHE A 224 2.86 17.04 -7.44
N ALA A 225 3.18 17.82 -8.48
CA ALA A 225 2.17 18.37 -9.38
C ALA A 225 1.41 17.26 -10.10
N LEU A 226 2.11 16.24 -10.61
CA LEU A 226 1.51 15.07 -11.25
C LEU A 226 0.60 14.32 -10.27
N LEU A 227 1.08 14.03 -9.06
CA LEU A 227 0.32 13.39 -8.00
C LEU A 227 -0.99 14.14 -7.75
N LEU A 228 -0.91 15.44 -7.48
CA LEU A 228 -2.09 16.24 -7.13
C LEU A 228 -3.06 16.40 -8.30
N VAL A 229 -2.59 16.49 -9.55
CA VAL A 229 -3.47 16.50 -10.73
C VAL A 229 -4.30 15.22 -10.80
N PHE A 230 -3.68 14.06 -10.58
CA PHE A 230 -4.40 12.79 -10.62
C PHE A 230 -5.32 12.59 -9.43
N VAL A 231 -4.92 13.04 -8.24
CA VAL A 231 -5.74 12.99 -7.01
C VAL A 231 -6.98 13.87 -7.19
N VAL A 232 -6.80 15.14 -7.56
CA VAL A 232 -7.91 16.08 -7.75
C VAL A 232 -8.85 15.61 -8.88
N LEU A 233 -8.30 15.09 -9.97
CA LEU A 233 -9.14 14.55 -11.03
C LEU A 233 -9.95 13.33 -10.55
N ALA A 234 -9.31 12.42 -9.79
CA ALA A 234 -10.01 11.27 -9.22
C ALA A 234 -11.18 11.73 -8.33
N GLU A 235 -10.96 12.68 -7.43
CA GLU A 235 -12.00 13.24 -6.56
C GLU A 235 -13.12 13.94 -7.36
N ILE A 236 -12.80 14.73 -8.38
CA ILE A 236 -13.80 15.39 -9.25
C ILE A 236 -14.70 14.36 -9.96
N VAL A 237 -14.10 13.26 -10.38
CA VAL A 237 -14.81 12.17 -11.07
C VAL A 237 -15.57 11.28 -10.07
N GLY A 238 -15.34 11.46 -8.75
CA GLY A 238 -15.92 10.65 -7.69
C GLY A 238 -15.25 9.28 -7.56
N VAL A 239 -13.98 9.21 -7.85
CA VAL A 239 -13.10 8.05 -7.67
C VAL A 239 -12.22 8.30 -6.46
N GLU A 240 -11.86 7.25 -5.75
CA GLU A 240 -10.94 7.35 -4.62
C GLU A 240 -9.60 8.00 -5.00
N ALA A 241 -9.15 8.97 -4.18
CA ALA A 241 -7.88 9.67 -4.33
C ALA A 241 -6.67 8.71 -4.43
N ILE A 242 -6.78 7.55 -3.77
CA ILE A 242 -5.78 6.47 -3.76
C ILE A 242 -5.47 5.98 -5.17
N LEU A 243 -6.49 5.77 -6.02
CA LEU A 243 -6.26 5.33 -7.40
C LEU A 243 -5.52 6.40 -8.20
N GLY A 244 -5.93 7.67 -8.08
CA GLY A 244 -5.25 8.78 -8.73
C GLY A 244 -3.77 8.83 -8.35
N ALA A 245 -3.47 8.78 -7.06
CA ALA A 245 -2.11 8.76 -6.53
C ALA A 245 -1.29 7.59 -7.06
N PHE A 246 -1.87 6.39 -7.02
CA PHE A 246 -1.24 5.17 -7.52
C PHE A 246 -0.89 5.26 -9.02
N LEU A 247 -1.83 5.71 -9.85
CA LEU A 247 -1.61 5.89 -11.30
C LEU A 247 -0.54 6.94 -11.60
N ALA A 248 -0.48 8.04 -10.84
CA ALA A 248 0.59 9.02 -10.95
C ALA A 248 1.97 8.40 -10.67
N GLY A 249 2.09 7.55 -9.65
CA GLY A 249 3.30 6.77 -9.36
C GLY A 249 3.68 5.82 -10.49
N VAL A 250 2.71 5.09 -11.03
CA VAL A 250 2.90 4.18 -12.19
C VAL A 250 3.42 4.95 -13.41
N ILE A 251 2.89 6.14 -13.70
CA ILE A 251 3.40 6.96 -14.82
C ILE A 251 4.88 7.29 -14.62
N LEU A 252 5.29 7.73 -13.44
CA LEU A 252 6.70 8.03 -13.18
C LEU A 252 7.58 6.79 -13.32
N SER A 253 7.14 5.63 -12.83
CA SER A 253 7.85 4.36 -13.00
C SER A 253 8.02 4.00 -14.48
N LEU A 254 6.97 4.16 -15.30
CA LEU A 254 7.00 3.90 -16.74
C LEU A 254 7.91 4.88 -17.50
N LEU A 255 7.98 6.14 -17.08
CA LEU A 255 8.78 7.17 -17.73
C LEU A 255 10.25 7.16 -17.30
N PHE A 256 10.51 6.89 -16.04
CA PHE A 256 11.85 6.93 -15.43
C PHE A 256 12.17 5.56 -14.83
N ARG A 257 12.60 4.63 -15.68
CA ARG A 257 12.94 3.24 -15.30
C ARG A 257 13.87 3.20 -14.08
N GLY A 258 13.38 2.65 -12.97
CA GLY A 258 13.88 2.43 -11.62
C GLY A 258 15.31 2.86 -11.19
N GLY A 259 15.45 3.16 -9.90
CA GLY A 259 16.75 3.46 -9.28
C GLY A 259 17.30 4.87 -9.55
N THR A 260 16.43 5.83 -9.88
CA THR A 260 16.82 7.22 -10.17
C THR A 260 17.04 8.03 -8.89
N VAL A 261 17.85 9.09 -8.95
CA VAL A 261 18.02 10.06 -7.86
C VAL A 261 16.67 10.65 -7.44
N LEU A 262 15.75 10.88 -8.39
CA LEU A 262 14.40 11.35 -8.12
C LEU A 262 13.63 10.38 -7.22
N GLU A 263 13.69 9.10 -7.53
CA GLU A 263 13.01 8.05 -6.74
C GLU A 263 13.51 8.03 -5.30
N GLN A 264 14.82 8.11 -5.08
CA GLN A 264 15.42 8.20 -3.74
C GLN A 264 14.97 9.44 -2.97
N LYS A 265 14.85 10.60 -3.64
CA LYS A 265 14.34 11.84 -3.01
C LYS A 265 12.86 11.71 -2.63
N LEU A 266 12.04 11.12 -3.49
CA LEU A 266 10.63 10.86 -3.20
C LEU A 266 10.46 9.86 -2.05
N TYR A 267 11.26 8.80 -2.00
CA TYR A 267 11.28 7.88 -0.85
C TYR A 267 11.73 8.57 0.43
N GLY A 268 12.73 9.46 0.36
CA GLY A 268 13.16 10.25 1.51
C GLY A 268 12.05 11.12 2.10
N ILE A 269 11.26 11.79 1.25
CA ILE A 269 10.12 12.60 1.68
C ILE A 269 9.00 11.70 2.23
N GLY A 270 8.68 10.64 1.51
CA GLY A 270 7.60 9.74 1.89
C GLY A 270 7.90 8.99 3.17
N TYR A 271 8.87 8.10 3.16
CA TYR A 271 9.21 7.27 4.32
C TYR A 271 9.92 8.03 5.43
N GLY A 272 10.51 9.20 5.15
CA GLY A 272 11.13 10.05 6.16
C GLY A 272 10.15 10.93 6.94
N PHE A 273 8.95 11.21 6.40
CA PHE A 273 8.03 12.12 7.07
C PHE A 273 6.54 11.78 6.90
N LEU A 274 6.04 11.68 5.66
CA LEU A 274 4.59 11.58 5.42
C LEU A 274 4.01 10.21 5.81
N VAL A 275 4.68 9.14 5.42
CA VAL A 275 4.23 7.75 5.66
C VAL A 275 4.24 7.38 7.14
N PRO A 276 5.26 7.74 7.95
CA PRO A 276 5.23 7.57 9.39
C PRO A 276 4.04 8.25 10.07
N ILE A 277 3.69 9.47 9.65
CA ILE A 277 2.52 10.19 10.19
C ILE A 277 1.24 9.37 9.95
N PHE A 278 1.08 8.82 8.75
CA PHE A 278 -0.08 7.96 8.42
C PHE A 278 -0.13 6.73 9.32
N PHE A 279 0.96 5.96 9.45
CA PHE A 279 0.93 4.72 10.24
C PHE A 279 0.77 4.96 11.74
N ILE A 280 1.41 6.00 12.29
CA ILE A 280 1.20 6.39 13.69
C ILE A 280 -0.25 6.81 13.90
N ASN A 281 -0.84 7.57 12.97
CA ASN A 281 -2.24 7.99 13.07
C ASN A 281 -3.21 6.81 13.01
N VAL A 282 -3.01 5.86 12.10
CA VAL A 282 -3.80 4.61 12.05
C VAL A 282 -3.69 3.84 13.37
N GLY A 283 -2.47 3.76 13.93
CA GLY A 283 -2.27 3.17 15.26
C GLY A 283 -3.01 3.92 16.36
N MET A 284 -3.05 5.26 16.34
CA MET A 284 -3.78 6.06 17.33
C MET A 284 -5.30 5.83 17.28
N GLN A 285 -5.84 5.56 16.10
CA GLN A 285 -7.27 5.29 15.90
C GLN A 285 -7.64 3.84 16.22
N PHE A 286 -6.66 2.95 16.39
CA PHE A 286 -6.90 1.54 16.77
C PHE A 286 -7.77 1.42 18.01
N ASP A 287 -8.82 0.59 17.95
CA ASP A 287 -9.78 0.38 19.04
C ASP A 287 -9.71 -1.03 19.62
N LEU A 288 -8.93 -1.18 20.69
CA LEU A 288 -8.84 -2.44 21.44
C LEU A 288 -10.15 -2.82 22.13
N ALA A 289 -10.98 -1.83 22.50
CA ALA A 289 -12.25 -2.08 23.16
C ALA A 289 -13.25 -2.68 22.18
N ALA A 290 -13.30 -2.18 20.94
CA ALA A 290 -14.12 -2.76 19.88
C ALA A 290 -13.74 -4.22 19.60
N LEU A 291 -12.44 -4.54 19.56
CA LEU A 291 -11.96 -5.91 19.41
C LEU A 291 -12.34 -6.82 20.57
N ARG A 292 -12.30 -6.31 21.81
CA ARG A 292 -12.62 -7.11 23.02
C ARG A 292 -14.11 -7.34 23.21
N LYS A 293 -14.95 -6.55 22.56
CA LYS A 293 -16.39 -6.68 22.66
C LYS A 293 -16.82 -8.08 22.21
N GLU A 294 -17.57 -8.77 23.07
CA GLU A 294 -18.14 -10.12 22.81
C GLU A 294 -17.10 -11.21 22.45
N GLY A 295 -15.82 -10.99 22.75
CA GLY A 295 -14.76 -11.96 22.42
C GLY A 295 -14.45 -12.10 20.92
N VAL A 296 -14.88 -11.15 20.10
CA VAL A 296 -14.71 -11.15 18.63
C VAL A 296 -13.24 -11.38 18.25
N TYR A 297 -12.30 -10.80 18.97
CA TYR A 297 -10.86 -10.95 18.70
C TYR A 297 -10.38 -12.42 18.77
N LEU A 298 -10.99 -13.25 19.62
CA LEU A 298 -10.59 -14.66 19.79
C LEU A 298 -10.91 -15.51 18.56
N VAL A 299 -11.91 -15.13 17.78
CA VAL A 299 -12.32 -15.86 16.57
C VAL A 299 -11.89 -15.12 15.31
N LEU A 300 -12.07 -13.80 15.25
CA LEU A 300 -11.85 -13.00 14.06
C LEU A 300 -10.36 -12.99 13.65
N ILE A 301 -9.44 -12.68 14.58
CA ILE A 301 -8.02 -12.59 14.26
C ILE A 301 -7.44 -13.94 13.80
N PRO A 302 -7.62 -15.07 14.53
CA PRO A 302 -7.15 -16.36 14.06
C PRO A 302 -7.77 -16.78 12.72
N THR A 303 -9.06 -16.49 12.51
CA THR A 303 -9.75 -16.80 11.25
C THR A 303 -9.16 -15.99 10.09
N LEU A 304 -9.01 -14.68 10.24
CA LEU A 304 -8.39 -13.84 9.22
C LEU A 304 -6.94 -14.25 8.94
N LEU A 305 -6.17 -14.61 9.99
CA LEU A 305 -4.79 -15.08 9.84
C LEU A 305 -4.74 -16.40 9.06
N LEU A 306 -5.60 -17.38 9.41
CA LEU A 306 -5.69 -18.65 8.70
C LEU A 306 -6.02 -18.42 7.22
N ILE A 307 -7.03 -17.60 6.94
CA ILE A 307 -7.44 -17.28 5.57
C ILE A 307 -6.33 -16.57 4.83
N ALA A 308 -5.66 -15.62 5.49
CA ALA A 308 -4.53 -14.89 4.91
C ALA A 308 -3.43 -15.81 4.41
N PHE A 309 -3.13 -16.88 5.15
CA PHE A 309 -2.18 -17.90 4.71
C PHE A 309 -2.77 -18.81 3.64
N VAL A 310 -3.97 -19.34 3.80
CA VAL A 310 -4.59 -20.26 2.83
C VAL A 310 -4.72 -19.61 1.44
N VAL A 311 -5.17 -18.35 1.40
CA VAL A 311 -5.37 -17.57 0.16
C VAL A 311 -4.07 -17.38 -0.62
N LYS A 312 -2.91 -17.45 0.01
CA LYS A 312 -1.60 -17.29 -0.64
C LYS A 312 -0.85 -18.61 -0.79
N LEU A 313 -0.88 -19.49 0.21
CA LEU A 313 -0.18 -20.78 0.16
C LEU A 313 -0.76 -21.70 -0.92
N VAL A 314 -2.09 -21.78 -1.02
CA VAL A 314 -2.71 -22.67 -2.02
C VAL A 314 -2.37 -22.26 -3.46
N PRO A 315 -2.51 -20.99 -3.87
CA PRO A 315 -2.09 -20.57 -5.21
C PRO A 315 -0.60 -20.70 -5.46
N SER A 316 0.26 -20.47 -4.45
CA SER A 316 1.69 -20.58 -4.60
C SER A 316 2.16 -22.00 -4.94
N LEU A 317 1.35 -23.03 -4.65
CA LEU A 317 1.62 -24.40 -5.07
C LEU A 317 1.68 -24.55 -6.60
N LEU A 318 1.12 -23.63 -7.38
CA LEU A 318 1.33 -23.59 -8.84
C LEU A 318 2.81 -23.46 -9.21
N LEU A 319 3.66 -22.92 -8.32
CA LEU A 319 5.10 -22.85 -8.53
C LEU A 319 5.77 -24.23 -8.59
N ILE A 320 5.14 -25.30 -8.08
CA ILE A 320 5.66 -26.68 -8.13
C ILE A 320 5.92 -27.13 -9.58
N VAL A 321 5.20 -26.57 -10.54
CA VAL A 321 5.43 -26.87 -11.98
C VAL A 321 6.86 -26.55 -12.43
N ARG A 322 7.55 -25.64 -11.72
CA ARG A 322 8.89 -25.15 -12.10
C ARG A 322 9.92 -25.18 -10.97
N HIS A 323 9.47 -25.22 -9.75
CA HIS A 323 10.29 -25.13 -8.54
C HIS A 323 9.97 -26.25 -7.56
N SER A 324 10.76 -26.38 -6.51
CA SER A 324 10.51 -27.38 -5.47
C SER A 324 9.27 -27.06 -4.64
N LEU A 325 8.69 -28.06 -3.98
CA LEU A 325 7.61 -27.87 -3.02
C LEU A 325 8.01 -26.89 -1.91
N ARG A 326 9.25 -26.97 -1.43
CA ARG A 326 9.79 -26.08 -0.39
C ARG A 326 9.80 -24.63 -0.88
N ASP A 327 10.28 -24.39 -2.10
CA ASP A 327 10.30 -23.05 -2.70
C ASP A 327 8.88 -22.49 -2.87
N SER A 328 7.94 -23.33 -3.26
CA SER A 328 6.53 -22.95 -3.45
C SER A 328 5.88 -22.54 -2.12
N ILE A 329 6.14 -23.30 -1.05
CA ILE A 329 5.63 -22.96 0.30
C ILE A 329 6.28 -21.67 0.79
N SER A 330 7.61 -21.52 0.66
CA SER A 330 8.31 -20.31 1.07
C SER A 330 7.79 -19.07 0.32
N ALA A 331 7.56 -19.22 -0.99
CA ALA A 331 6.94 -18.14 -1.79
C ALA A 331 5.54 -17.78 -1.30
N GLY A 332 4.72 -18.78 -0.95
CA GLY A 332 3.37 -18.56 -0.41
C GLY A 332 3.39 -17.88 0.95
N VAL A 333 4.31 -18.25 1.83
CA VAL A 333 4.51 -17.58 3.13
C VAL A 333 4.91 -16.12 2.90
N LEU A 334 5.92 -15.86 2.07
CA LEU A 334 6.37 -14.51 1.76
C LEU A 334 5.27 -13.64 1.13
N LEU A 335 4.50 -14.19 0.19
CA LEU A 335 3.34 -13.51 -0.42
C LEU A 335 2.19 -13.29 0.58
N SER A 336 2.15 -14.02 1.70
CA SER A 336 1.18 -13.81 2.77
C SER A 336 1.48 -12.57 3.62
N SER A 337 2.69 -12.00 3.53
CA SER A 337 3.01 -10.72 4.15
C SER A 337 2.10 -9.63 3.62
N ARG A 338 1.50 -8.87 4.54
CA ARG A 338 0.61 -7.74 4.25
C ARG A 338 0.98 -6.59 5.15
N LEU A 339 1.10 -5.39 4.59
CA LEU A 339 1.45 -4.22 5.40
C LEU A 339 0.77 -2.96 4.87
N SER A 340 1.40 -2.24 3.95
CA SER A 340 1.00 -0.89 3.57
C SER A 340 -0.38 -0.86 2.91
N LEU A 341 -0.59 -1.68 1.87
CA LEU A 341 -1.81 -1.62 1.08
C LEU A 341 -3.03 -2.12 1.86
N ILE A 342 -2.90 -3.19 2.66
CA ILE A 342 -4.04 -3.70 3.43
C ILE A 342 -4.50 -2.70 4.50
N ILE A 343 -3.55 -1.98 5.12
CA ILE A 343 -3.86 -0.94 6.12
C ILE A 343 -4.52 0.25 5.43
N ALA A 344 -4.02 0.65 4.26
CA ALA A 344 -4.64 1.69 3.45
C ALA A 344 -6.08 1.33 3.06
N VAL A 345 -6.30 0.09 2.62
CA VAL A 345 -7.63 -0.43 2.28
C VAL A 345 -8.51 -0.48 3.52
N ALA A 346 -8.00 -0.87 4.68
CA ALA A 346 -8.78 -0.88 5.92
C ALA A 346 -9.21 0.54 6.33
N ALA A 347 -8.31 1.52 6.27
CA ALA A 347 -8.61 2.91 6.58
C ALA A 347 -9.71 3.49 5.67
N VAL A 348 -9.60 3.24 4.35
CA VAL A 348 -10.65 3.65 3.38
C VAL A 348 -11.94 2.88 3.60
N GLY A 349 -11.86 1.59 3.89
CA GLY A 349 -13.05 0.78 4.16
C GLY A 349 -13.82 1.25 5.38
N LEU A 350 -13.13 1.77 6.40
CA LEU A 350 -13.76 2.40 7.56
C LEU A 350 -14.35 3.77 7.20
N GLU A 351 -13.62 4.62 6.45
CA GLU A 351 -14.10 5.94 6.00
C GLU A 351 -15.39 5.80 5.17
N LEU A 352 -15.50 4.73 4.36
CA LEU A 352 -16.66 4.44 3.52
C LEU A 352 -17.74 3.55 4.20
N GLU A 353 -17.59 3.28 5.49
CA GLU A 353 -18.53 2.43 6.26
C GLU A 353 -18.71 1.01 5.68
N LEU A 354 -17.74 0.51 4.91
CA LEU A 354 -17.75 -0.85 4.32
C LEU A 354 -17.25 -1.92 5.31
N ILE A 355 -16.50 -1.51 6.32
CA ILE A 355 -16.06 -2.32 7.45
C ILE A 355 -16.26 -1.52 8.74
N ASP A 356 -16.40 -2.24 9.85
CA ASP A 356 -16.49 -1.62 11.16
C ASP A 356 -15.10 -1.45 11.83
N THR A 357 -15.06 -0.73 12.94
CA THR A 357 -13.83 -0.46 13.70
C THR A 357 -13.18 -1.73 14.25
N ALA A 358 -13.98 -2.78 14.56
CA ALA A 358 -13.45 -4.05 15.02
C ALA A 358 -12.72 -4.78 13.89
N MET A 359 -13.27 -4.76 12.67
CA MET A 359 -12.64 -5.36 11.49
C MET A 359 -11.38 -4.60 11.09
N GLU A 360 -11.40 -3.25 11.09
CA GLU A 360 -10.21 -2.44 10.84
C GLU A 360 -9.10 -2.79 11.83
N SER A 361 -9.41 -2.80 13.11
CA SER A 361 -8.46 -3.15 14.18
C SER A 361 -7.93 -4.58 14.02
N ALA A 362 -8.77 -5.54 13.62
CA ALA A 362 -8.34 -6.90 13.33
C ALA A 362 -7.40 -6.98 12.12
N ILE A 363 -7.64 -6.18 11.08
CA ILE A 363 -6.77 -6.07 9.90
C ILE A 363 -5.41 -5.46 10.29
N ILE A 364 -5.39 -4.46 11.16
CA ILE A 364 -4.12 -3.88 11.68
C ILE A 364 -3.31 -4.95 12.41
N VAL A 365 -3.94 -5.73 13.28
CA VAL A 365 -3.26 -6.85 13.96
C VAL A 365 -2.76 -7.89 12.97
N LEU A 366 -3.57 -8.25 11.98
CA LEU A 366 -3.18 -9.16 10.90
C LEU A 366 -1.95 -8.64 10.14
N ALA A 367 -1.92 -7.36 9.80
CA ALA A 367 -0.81 -6.73 9.10
C ALA A 367 0.49 -6.81 9.93
N ILE A 368 0.41 -6.50 11.23
CA ILE A 368 1.54 -6.61 12.17
C ILE A 368 2.05 -8.04 12.21
N LEU A 369 1.18 -9.02 12.46
CA LEU A 369 1.57 -10.43 12.61
C LEU A 369 2.19 -11.00 11.33
N THR A 370 1.61 -10.70 10.16
CA THR A 370 2.11 -11.23 8.88
C THR A 370 3.38 -10.53 8.42
N SER A 371 3.56 -9.25 8.71
CA SER A 371 4.78 -8.53 8.32
C SER A 371 6.01 -8.89 9.17
N ILE A 372 5.81 -9.39 10.40
CA ILE A 372 6.89 -9.90 11.26
C ILE A 372 7.18 -11.38 10.96
N GLY A 373 6.13 -12.17 10.74
CA GLY A 373 6.25 -13.63 10.70
C GLY A 373 6.50 -14.22 9.31
N CYS A 374 6.34 -13.46 8.22
CA CYS A 374 6.44 -13.99 6.85
C CYS A 374 7.79 -13.76 6.13
N PRO A 375 8.57 -12.70 6.45
CA PRO A 375 9.91 -12.55 5.85
C PRO A 375 10.87 -13.62 6.31
#